data_a14c234f211b6dcf84a0fa4293ea0259
#
_entry.id   a14c234f211b6dcf84a0fa4293ea0259
#
_cell.length_a   1.000
_cell.length_b   1.000
_cell.length_c   1.000
_cell.angle_alpha   90.00
_cell.angle_beta   90.00
_cell.angle_gamma   90.00
#
_symmetry.space_group_name_H-M   'P 1'
#
loop_
_entity.id
_entity.type
_entity.pdbx_description
1 polymer ?
#
loop_
_entity_poly.entity_id
_entity_poly.type
_entity_poly.pdbx_seq_one_letter_code
_entity_poly.pdbx_strand_id
1 'polypeptide(L)'
;MKTNDIVYGVHAVTEALLANTGNKLYLQEDLRGKNLEKVKELATEKKVSISWTSKKSLSEMTEGAVHQGFVLRVSEFAYSELDYILAKTRQEENPLLLILDGLTDPHNLGSILRTADATNVSGVIIPKHRAVGVTPVVAKTATGAIEHVPIARVTNLSQTLDKLKDEGFWTFGTDMNGTPCHKWNTKGKIALIIGNEGKGISSNIKKQVDEMITIPMNGHVQSLNASVAAAILMYEVFRNRL
;
A
#
# COMPACT_ATOMS: atom_id res chain seq x y z
N MET A 1 -23.61 7.58 -0.43
CA MET A 1 -22.21 8.03 -0.32
C MET A 1 -21.39 6.77 -0.08
N LYS A 2 -20.30 6.55 -0.81
CA LYS A 2 -19.46 5.39 -0.55
C LYS A 2 -18.67 5.64 0.74
N THR A 3 -18.67 4.70 1.67
CA THR A 3 -17.99 4.76 2.98
C THR A 3 -16.46 4.87 2.88
N ASN A 4 -15.89 4.72 1.69
CA ASN A 4 -14.43 4.77 1.46
C ASN A 4 -13.83 6.18 1.47
N ASP A 5 -14.67 7.24 1.50
CA ASP A 5 -14.21 8.64 1.40
C ASP A 5 -14.13 9.34 2.75
N ILE A 6 -14.30 8.61 3.85
CA ILE A 6 -14.28 9.19 5.20
C ILE A 6 -13.40 8.40 6.16
N VAL A 7 -12.78 9.13 7.08
CA VAL A 7 -12.15 8.58 8.29
C VAL A 7 -12.81 9.21 9.53
N TYR A 8 -12.90 8.48 10.63
CA TYR A 8 -13.58 8.92 11.83
C TYR A 8 -12.85 8.50 13.11
N GLY A 9 -13.16 9.23 14.19
CA GLY A 9 -12.45 9.11 15.47
C GLY A 9 -11.18 9.95 15.52
N VAL A 10 -10.79 10.37 16.74
CA VAL A 10 -9.72 11.36 16.98
C VAL A 10 -8.41 10.95 16.31
N HIS A 11 -7.96 9.71 16.52
CA HIS A 11 -6.65 9.26 16.01
C HIS A 11 -6.62 9.20 14.48
N ALA A 12 -7.61 8.55 13.85
CA ALA A 12 -7.65 8.41 12.40
C ALA A 12 -7.78 9.76 11.68
N VAL A 13 -8.59 10.68 12.24
CA VAL A 13 -8.73 12.04 11.70
C VAL A 13 -7.42 12.83 11.84
N THR A 14 -6.74 12.73 12.98
CA THR A 14 -5.44 13.38 13.18
C THR A 14 -4.39 12.88 12.18
N GLU A 15 -4.32 11.55 11.98
CA GLU A 15 -3.40 10.93 11.02
C GLU A 15 -3.68 11.39 9.58
N ALA A 16 -4.96 11.42 9.18
CA ALA A 16 -5.35 11.84 7.84
C ALA A 16 -5.05 13.33 7.58
N LEU A 17 -5.21 14.19 8.58
CA LEU A 17 -4.83 15.60 8.49
C LEU A 17 -3.31 15.76 8.37
N LEU A 18 -2.52 15.01 9.14
CA LEU A 18 -1.06 15.02 9.05
C LEU A 18 -0.56 14.53 7.68
N ALA A 19 -1.27 13.58 7.07
CA ALA A 19 -0.99 13.07 5.73
C ALA A 19 -1.49 13.98 4.58
N ASN A 20 -2.07 15.17 4.88
CA ASN A 20 -2.66 16.10 3.92
C ASN A 20 -3.75 15.47 3.01
N THR A 21 -4.45 14.44 3.46
CA THR A 21 -5.50 13.77 2.68
C THR A 21 -6.91 14.31 2.96
N GLY A 22 -7.05 15.19 3.94
CA GLY A 22 -8.33 15.74 4.39
C GLY A 22 -8.89 16.80 3.47
N ASN A 23 -10.19 16.71 3.14
CA ASN A 23 -10.91 17.71 2.35
C ASN A 23 -11.86 18.55 3.21
N LYS A 24 -12.62 17.88 4.11
CA LYS A 24 -13.61 18.55 4.95
C LYS A 24 -13.75 17.81 6.28
N LEU A 25 -13.55 18.54 7.37
CA LEU A 25 -13.71 18.05 8.74
C LEU A 25 -15.12 18.33 9.24
N TYR A 26 -15.82 17.32 9.71
CA TYR A 26 -17.11 17.44 10.39
C TYR A 26 -16.90 17.20 11.88
N LEU A 27 -17.36 18.15 12.70
CA LEU A 27 -17.28 18.12 14.16
C LEU A 27 -18.67 18.12 14.77
N GLN A 28 -18.85 17.40 15.87
CA GLN A 28 -20.10 17.39 16.62
C GLN A 28 -20.29 18.74 17.32
N GLU A 29 -21.48 19.34 17.24
CA GLU A 29 -21.80 20.71 17.70
C GLU A 29 -21.49 20.96 19.17
N ASP A 30 -21.71 19.97 20.04
CA ASP A 30 -21.51 20.03 21.49
C ASP A 30 -20.18 19.42 21.95
N LEU A 31 -19.27 19.12 21.01
CA LEU A 31 -17.96 18.55 21.30
C LEU A 31 -17.09 19.57 22.06
N ARG A 32 -16.38 19.10 23.09
CA ARG A 32 -15.44 19.90 23.90
C ARG A 32 -14.23 19.09 24.30
N GLY A 33 -13.14 19.79 24.66
CA GLY A 33 -11.95 19.19 25.22
C GLY A 33 -10.70 19.35 24.38
N LYS A 34 -9.57 18.94 24.94
CA LYS A 34 -8.22 19.14 24.35
C LYS A 34 -8.06 18.53 22.94
N ASN A 35 -8.71 17.41 22.67
CA ASN A 35 -8.64 16.79 21.34
C ASN A 35 -9.32 17.64 20.27
N LEU A 36 -10.40 18.34 20.61
CA LEU A 36 -11.08 19.27 19.71
C LEU A 36 -10.14 20.39 19.26
N GLU A 37 -9.50 21.07 20.21
CA GLU A 37 -8.62 22.20 19.91
C GLU A 37 -7.44 21.73 19.05
N LYS A 38 -6.79 20.62 19.41
CA LYS A 38 -5.68 20.04 18.62
C LYS A 38 -6.09 19.72 17.19
N VAL A 39 -7.24 19.08 16.98
CA VAL A 39 -7.71 18.71 15.62
C VAL A 39 -8.12 19.93 14.82
N LYS A 40 -8.73 20.96 15.45
CA LYS A 40 -9.07 22.23 14.81
C LYS A 40 -7.83 23.00 14.36
N GLU A 41 -6.83 23.13 15.22
CA GLU A 41 -5.56 23.78 14.89
C GLU A 41 -4.92 23.11 13.67
N LEU A 42 -4.83 21.78 13.70
CA LEU A 42 -4.27 20.98 12.61
C LEU A 42 -5.07 21.14 11.31
N ALA A 43 -6.41 21.08 11.37
CA ALA A 43 -7.26 21.30 10.20
C ALA A 43 -7.08 22.70 9.61
N THR A 44 -6.92 23.72 10.46
CA THR A 44 -6.67 25.11 10.02
C THR A 44 -5.30 25.25 9.36
N GLU A 45 -4.24 24.68 9.96
CA GLU A 45 -2.89 24.63 9.38
C GLU A 45 -2.91 23.97 8.00
N LYS A 46 -3.63 22.86 7.86
CA LYS A 46 -3.77 22.11 6.60
C LYS A 46 -4.81 22.68 5.64
N LYS A 47 -5.41 23.83 5.96
CA LYS A 47 -6.44 24.50 5.14
C LYS A 47 -7.67 23.63 4.85
N VAL A 48 -8.00 22.69 5.76
CA VAL A 48 -9.18 21.83 5.68
C VAL A 48 -10.38 22.58 6.22
N SER A 49 -11.47 22.63 5.44
CA SER A 49 -12.70 23.29 5.86
C SER A 49 -13.37 22.57 7.01
N ILE A 50 -13.85 23.30 8.02
CA ILE A 50 -14.52 22.75 9.21
C ILE A 50 -16.02 23.01 9.11
N SER A 51 -16.83 22.01 9.41
CA SER A 51 -18.30 22.08 9.48
C SER A 51 -18.78 21.45 10.77
N TRP A 52 -19.67 22.13 11.47
CA TRP A 52 -20.31 21.62 12.68
C TRP A 52 -21.62 20.91 12.31
N THR A 53 -21.93 19.80 12.96
CA THR A 53 -23.13 19.02 12.66
C THR A 53 -23.57 18.18 13.86
N SER A 54 -24.80 17.67 13.80
CA SER A 54 -25.38 16.88 14.90
C SER A 54 -24.72 15.50 15.01
N LYS A 55 -24.73 14.91 16.22
CA LYS A 55 -24.28 13.52 16.45
C LYS A 55 -24.98 12.52 15.54
N LYS A 56 -26.29 12.73 15.28
CA LYS A 56 -27.09 11.88 14.39
C LYS A 56 -26.52 11.87 12.96
N SER A 57 -26.22 13.06 12.43
CA SER A 57 -25.64 13.19 11.09
C SER A 57 -24.27 12.51 10.99
N LEU A 58 -23.41 12.64 12.00
CA LEU A 58 -22.12 11.93 12.03
C LEU A 58 -22.30 10.41 12.07
N SER A 59 -23.27 9.92 12.86
CA SER A 59 -23.58 8.49 12.93
C SER A 59 -24.11 7.95 11.60
N GLU A 60 -24.91 8.72 10.88
CA GLU A 60 -25.39 8.36 9.54
C GLU A 60 -24.20 8.31 8.54
N MET A 61 -23.28 9.28 8.58
CA MET A 61 -22.08 9.28 7.75
C MET A 61 -21.18 8.07 7.98
N THR A 62 -21.10 7.59 9.23
CA THR A 62 -20.22 6.50 9.65
C THR A 62 -20.92 5.14 9.76
N GLU A 63 -22.18 5.03 9.27
CA GLU A 63 -23.00 3.81 9.37
C GLU A 63 -23.08 3.26 10.79
N GLY A 64 -23.17 4.15 11.78
CA GLY A 64 -23.28 3.83 13.20
C GLY A 64 -21.96 3.48 13.90
N ALA A 65 -20.82 3.64 13.24
CA ALA A 65 -19.52 3.40 13.88
C ALA A 65 -19.17 4.46 14.93
N VAL A 66 -18.23 4.13 15.84
CA VAL A 66 -17.80 5.01 16.94
C VAL A 66 -16.93 6.14 16.42
N HIS A 67 -17.52 7.28 16.10
CA HIS A 67 -16.83 8.44 15.52
C HIS A 67 -16.26 9.45 16.52
N GLN A 68 -16.58 9.34 17.81
CA GLN A 68 -16.07 10.22 18.87
C GLN A 68 -16.29 11.73 18.63
N GLY A 69 -17.24 12.11 17.78
CA GLY A 69 -17.51 13.49 17.38
C GLY A 69 -16.62 14.03 16.25
N PHE A 70 -15.78 13.20 15.63
CA PHE A 70 -14.86 13.59 14.56
C PHE A 70 -15.06 12.72 13.32
N VAL A 71 -15.34 13.34 12.19
CA VAL A 71 -15.40 12.70 10.87
C VAL A 71 -14.70 13.59 9.86
N LEU A 72 -13.78 13.05 9.10
CA LEU A 72 -13.05 13.76 8.06
C LEU A 72 -13.33 13.12 6.71
N ARG A 73 -13.79 13.91 5.76
CA ARG A 73 -13.80 13.51 4.36
C ARG A 73 -12.38 13.58 3.83
N VAL A 74 -11.91 12.51 3.21
CA VAL A 74 -10.57 12.42 2.61
C VAL A 74 -10.67 12.33 1.10
N SER A 75 -9.62 12.75 0.41
CA SER A 75 -9.47 12.46 -1.02
C SER A 75 -9.24 10.97 -1.21
N GLU A 76 -9.94 10.36 -2.15
CA GLU A 76 -9.57 9.03 -2.60
C GLU A 76 -8.18 9.09 -3.24
N PHE A 77 -7.34 8.10 -2.92
CA PHE A 77 -6.07 7.94 -3.61
C PHE A 77 -6.33 7.57 -5.07
N ALA A 78 -5.71 8.30 -5.99
CA ALA A 78 -5.82 8.05 -7.42
C ALA A 78 -4.89 6.90 -7.83
N TYR A 79 -5.45 5.70 -7.97
CA TYR A 79 -4.70 4.54 -8.47
C TYR A 79 -4.41 4.70 -9.95
N SER A 80 -3.22 4.25 -10.36
CA SER A 80 -2.85 4.14 -11.76
C SER A 80 -3.55 2.95 -12.43
N GLU A 81 -3.85 3.08 -13.72
CA GLU A 81 -4.23 1.91 -14.51
C GLU A 81 -3.02 1.00 -14.76
N LEU A 82 -3.24 -0.31 -14.77
CA LEU A 82 -2.16 -1.28 -15.02
C LEU A 82 -1.46 -1.01 -16.37
N ASP A 83 -2.24 -0.68 -17.40
CA ASP A 83 -1.72 -0.39 -18.73
C ASP A 83 -0.82 0.85 -18.78
N TYR A 84 -1.09 1.85 -17.93
CA TYR A 84 -0.19 2.99 -17.76
C TYR A 84 1.17 2.56 -17.20
N ILE A 85 1.18 1.71 -16.16
CA ILE A 85 2.41 1.17 -15.57
C ILE A 85 3.19 0.38 -16.62
N LEU A 86 2.51 -0.51 -17.35
CA LEU A 86 3.14 -1.32 -18.40
C LEU A 86 3.73 -0.45 -19.54
N ALA A 87 3.02 0.58 -19.96
CA ALA A 87 3.53 1.50 -20.97
C ALA A 87 4.83 2.20 -20.51
N LYS A 88 4.92 2.58 -19.24
CA LYS A 88 6.12 3.16 -18.64
C LYS A 88 7.27 2.15 -18.62
N THR A 89 7.03 0.92 -18.19
CA THR A 89 8.07 -0.12 -18.10
C THR A 89 8.65 -0.54 -19.46
N ARG A 90 7.94 -0.33 -20.57
CA ARG A 90 8.48 -0.58 -21.93
C ARG A 90 9.63 0.34 -22.29
N GLN A 91 9.78 1.49 -21.60
CA GLN A 91 10.86 2.46 -21.82
C GLN A 91 12.05 2.23 -20.88
N GLU A 92 11.93 1.31 -19.93
CA GLU A 92 12.95 0.98 -18.95
C GLU A 92 13.72 -0.28 -19.41
N GLU A 93 15.03 -0.28 -19.27
CA GLU A 93 15.87 -1.44 -19.64
C GLU A 93 15.62 -2.63 -18.72
N ASN A 94 15.55 -2.36 -17.42
CA ASN A 94 15.41 -3.39 -16.38
C ASN A 94 14.29 -3.00 -15.37
N PRO A 95 13.01 -2.98 -15.77
CA PRO A 95 11.92 -2.61 -14.85
C PRO A 95 11.73 -3.66 -13.75
N LEU A 96 11.40 -3.18 -12.53
CA LEU A 96 10.97 -4.01 -11.42
C LEU A 96 9.54 -3.65 -11.04
N LEU A 97 8.62 -4.60 -11.17
CA LEU A 97 7.27 -4.50 -10.64
C LEU A 97 7.14 -5.30 -9.35
N LEU A 98 6.44 -4.75 -8.37
CA LEU A 98 6.12 -5.42 -7.12
C LEU A 98 4.65 -5.78 -7.07
N ILE A 99 4.33 -7.03 -6.74
CA ILE A 99 2.97 -7.54 -6.59
C ILE A 99 2.78 -7.97 -5.14
N LEU A 100 1.75 -7.46 -4.47
CA LEU A 100 1.46 -7.76 -3.07
C LEU A 100 0.22 -8.65 -2.97
N ASP A 101 0.43 -9.95 -2.73
CA ASP A 101 -0.67 -10.94 -2.67
C ASP A 101 -1.26 -11.02 -1.26
N GLY A 102 -2.35 -10.28 -1.03
CA GLY A 102 -3.15 -10.39 0.20
C GLY A 102 -2.54 -9.69 1.43
N LEU A 103 -1.71 -8.68 1.25
CA LEU A 103 -1.21 -7.85 2.35
C LEU A 103 -2.37 -7.06 2.96
N THR A 104 -2.53 -7.12 4.30
CA THR A 104 -3.66 -6.49 5.01
C THR A 104 -3.25 -5.39 5.99
N ASP A 105 -1.98 -5.36 6.42
CA ASP A 105 -1.49 -4.33 7.34
C ASP A 105 -1.10 -3.04 6.58
N PRO A 106 -1.72 -1.88 6.90
CA PRO A 106 -1.39 -0.61 6.29
C PRO A 106 0.04 -0.12 6.58
N HIS A 107 0.62 -0.47 7.73
CA HIS A 107 1.99 -0.11 8.07
C HIS A 107 2.99 -0.85 7.18
N ASN A 108 2.75 -2.14 6.91
CA ASN A 108 3.56 -2.90 5.98
C ASN A 108 3.48 -2.34 4.56
N LEU A 109 2.27 -2.04 4.07
CA LEU A 109 2.11 -1.42 2.74
C LEU A 109 2.87 -0.09 2.64
N GLY A 110 2.73 0.79 3.62
CA GLY A 110 3.44 2.07 3.65
C GLY A 110 4.96 1.92 3.66
N SER A 111 5.48 0.99 4.46
CA SER A 111 6.93 0.69 4.53
C SER A 111 7.46 0.11 3.22
N ILE A 112 6.69 -0.77 2.57
CA ILE A 112 7.01 -1.33 1.25
C ILE A 112 7.08 -0.23 0.20
N LEU A 113 6.08 0.65 0.15
CA LEU A 113 6.05 1.76 -0.81
C LEU A 113 7.23 2.71 -0.63
N ARG A 114 7.60 3.00 0.61
CA ARG A 114 8.79 3.82 0.90
C ARG A 114 10.08 3.17 0.38
N THR A 115 10.22 1.85 0.55
CA THR A 115 11.38 1.12 0.03
C THR A 115 11.33 1.02 -1.50
N ALA A 116 10.14 0.83 -2.07
CA ALA A 116 9.94 0.79 -3.52
C ALA A 116 10.39 2.09 -4.21
N ASP A 117 10.08 3.24 -3.63
CA ASP A 117 10.58 4.53 -4.09
C ASP A 117 12.12 4.61 -3.99
N ALA A 118 12.67 4.27 -2.83
CA ALA A 118 14.12 4.31 -2.59
C ALA A 118 14.93 3.36 -3.49
N THR A 119 14.33 2.28 -3.99
CA THR A 119 14.97 1.27 -4.86
C THR A 119 14.52 1.36 -6.32
N ASN A 120 13.85 2.46 -6.70
CA ASN A 120 13.37 2.73 -8.05
C ASN A 120 12.50 1.61 -8.65
N VAL A 121 11.53 1.10 -7.86
CA VAL A 121 10.53 0.16 -8.34
C VAL A 121 9.61 0.86 -9.34
N SER A 122 9.41 0.28 -10.52
CA SER A 122 8.65 0.88 -11.63
C SER A 122 7.16 0.99 -11.36
N GLY A 123 6.62 0.14 -10.46
CA GLY A 123 5.23 0.19 -10.03
C GLY A 123 4.87 -0.92 -9.05
N VAL A 124 3.78 -0.69 -8.29
CA VAL A 124 3.25 -1.65 -7.30
C VAL A 124 1.83 -2.06 -7.71
N ILE A 125 1.55 -3.34 -7.65
CA ILE A 125 0.25 -3.93 -8.00
C ILE A 125 -0.34 -4.58 -6.75
N ILE A 126 -1.57 -4.19 -6.41
CA ILE A 126 -2.31 -4.74 -5.26
C ILE A 126 -3.69 -5.26 -5.72
N PRO A 127 -4.24 -6.30 -5.09
CA PRO A 127 -5.60 -6.74 -5.39
C PRO A 127 -6.65 -5.76 -4.87
N LYS A 128 -7.80 -5.66 -5.57
CA LYS A 128 -8.95 -4.84 -5.14
C LYS A 128 -9.63 -5.39 -3.88
N HIS A 129 -9.54 -6.68 -3.67
CA HIS A 129 -10.21 -7.40 -2.58
C HIS A 129 -9.21 -8.14 -1.71
N ARG A 130 -9.52 -8.29 -0.41
CA ARG A 130 -8.70 -9.04 0.56
C ARG A 130 -7.28 -8.48 0.73
N ALA A 131 -7.11 -7.21 0.45
CA ALA A 131 -5.84 -6.50 0.65
C ALA A 131 -6.12 -5.06 1.11
N VAL A 132 -5.16 -4.48 1.81
CA VAL A 132 -5.19 -3.09 2.21
C VAL A 132 -4.98 -2.20 0.98
N GLY A 133 -5.79 -1.13 0.88
CA GLY A 133 -5.56 -0.06 -0.09
C GLY A 133 -4.72 1.08 0.49
N VAL A 134 -4.47 2.11 -0.31
CA VAL A 134 -3.79 3.33 0.16
C VAL A 134 -4.76 4.12 1.05
N THR A 135 -4.53 4.04 2.35
CA THR A 135 -5.25 4.75 3.41
C THR A 135 -4.41 5.92 3.92
N PRO A 136 -4.95 6.85 4.75
CA PRO A 136 -4.15 7.88 5.42
C PRO A 136 -2.96 7.32 6.22
N VAL A 137 -3.12 6.16 6.86
CA VAL A 137 -2.04 5.45 7.58
C VAL A 137 -0.94 5.04 6.61
N VAL A 138 -1.30 4.47 5.45
CA VAL A 138 -0.34 4.11 4.39
C VAL A 138 0.39 5.35 3.89
N ALA A 139 -0.34 6.42 3.55
CA ALA A 139 0.23 7.67 3.06
C ALA A 139 1.25 8.27 4.05
N LYS A 140 0.90 8.29 5.34
CA LYS A 140 1.81 8.75 6.39
C LYS A 140 3.05 7.88 6.51
N THR A 141 2.90 6.56 6.53
CA THR A 141 4.01 5.61 6.68
C THR A 141 4.94 5.63 5.47
N ALA A 142 4.39 5.82 4.28
CA ALA A 142 5.14 5.92 3.03
C ALA A 142 5.94 7.23 2.88
N THR A 143 5.70 8.24 3.72
CA THR A 143 6.49 9.50 3.77
C THR A 143 6.70 10.17 2.40
N GLY A 144 5.64 10.25 1.59
CA GLY A 144 5.66 10.87 0.27
C GLY A 144 5.92 9.92 -0.91
N ALA A 145 6.37 8.69 -0.69
CA ALA A 145 6.65 7.73 -1.76
C ALA A 145 5.43 7.41 -2.66
N ILE A 146 4.22 7.57 -2.14
CA ILE A 146 2.98 7.38 -2.92
C ILE A 146 2.80 8.38 -4.08
N GLU A 147 3.51 9.50 -4.06
CA GLU A 147 3.48 10.51 -5.13
C GLU A 147 4.40 10.12 -6.31
N HIS A 148 5.35 9.21 -6.08
CA HIS A 148 6.39 8.83 -7.03
C HIS A 148 6.22 7.43 -7.59
N VAL A 149 5.77 6.48 -6.76
CA VAL A 149 5.56 5.08 -7.14
C VAL A 149 4.14 4.87 -7.65
N PRO A 150 3.92 4.56 -8.93
CA PRO A 150 2.58 4.28 -9.43
C PRO A 150 2.03 2.98 -8.82
N ILE A 151 0.78 3.04 -8.35
CA ILE A 151 0.12 1.91 -7.69
C ILE A 151 -1.14 1.55 -8.48
N ALA A 152 -1.22 0.31 -8.97
CA ALA A 152 -2.40 -0.22 -9.64
C ALA A 152 -3.21 -1.16 -8.73
N ARG A 153 -4.55 -1.10 -8.86
CA ARG A 153 -5.46 -2.07 -8.22
C ARG A 153 -6.08 -2.98 -9.25
N VAL A 154 -5.87 -4.29 -9.09
CA VAL A 154 -6.37 -5.30 -10.03
C VAL A 154 -7.40 -6.22 -9.37
N THR A 155 -8.37 -6.70 -10.16
CA THR A 155 -9.40 -7.63 -9.67
C THR A 155 -8.91 -9.07 -9.62
N ASN A 156 -7.96 -9.45 -10.48
CA ASN A 156 -7.49 -10.82 -10.62
C ASN A 156 -5.97 -10.86 -10.83
N LEU A 157 -5.23 -11.25 -9.79
CA LEU A 157 -3.77 -11.37 -9.86
C LEU A 157 -3.29 -12.43 -10.87
N SER A 158 -4.04 -13.53 -11.03
CA SER A 158 -3.70 -14.60 -11.98
C SER A 158 -3.67 -14.07 -13.42
N GLN A 159 -4.75 -13.40 -13.86
CA GLN A 159 -4.79 -12.75 -15.16
C GLN A 159 -3.75 -11.64 -15.32
N THR A 160 -3.44 -10.97 -14.21
CA THR A 160 -2.37 -9.95 -14.21
C THR A 160 -1.01 -10.58 -14.47
N LEU A 161 -0.71 -11.74 -13.85
CA LEU A 161 0.54 -12.46 -14.11
C LEU A 161 0.65 -12.90 -15.58
N ASP A 162 -0.42 -13.44 -16.17
CA ASP A 162 -0.43 -13.82 -17.58
C ASP A 162 -0.10 -12.60 -18.46
N LYS A 163 -0.74 -11.46 -18.20
CA LYS A 163 -0.46 -10.20 -18.92
C LYS A 163 0.97 -9.72 -18.74
N LEU A 164 1.56 -9.84 -17.55
CA LEU A 164 2.95 -9.48 -17.30
C LEU A 164 3.93 -10.38 -18.06
N LYS A 165 3.65 -11.68 -18.13
CA LYS A 165 4.42 -12.63 -18.93
C LYS A 165 4.37 -12.31 -20.42
N ASP A 166 3.21 -11.96 -20.94
CA ASP A 166 3.04 -11.51 -22.33
C ASP A 166 3.86 -10.23 -22.62
N GLU A 167 4.07 -9.37 -21.62
CA GLU A 167 4.93 -8.19 -21.68
C GLU A 167 6.43 -8.51 -21.48
N GLY A 168 6.77 -9.78 -21.29
CA GLY A 168 8.14 -10.27 -21.14
C GLY A 168 8.71 -10.18 -19.71
N PHE A 169 7.86 -10.02 -18.70
CA PHE A 169 8.30 -10.09 -17.31
C PHE A 169 8.54 -11.54 -16.88
N TRP A 170 9.66 -11.77 -16.22
CA TRP A 170 9.91 -12.99 -15.46
C TRP A 170 9.33 -12.83 -14.06
N THR A 171 8.51 -13.78 -13.62
CA THR A 171 7.73 -13.69 -12.38
C THR A 171 8.37 -14.50 -11.26
N PHE A 172 8.67 -13.83 -10.14
CA PHE A 172 9.33 -14.42 -8.99
C PHE A 172 8.44 -14.37 -7.76
N GLY A 173 8.15 -15.52 -7.18
CA GLY A 173 7.43 -15.62 -5.91
C GLY A 173 8.40 -15.73 -4.73
N THR A 174 7.93 -15.44 -3.52
CA THR A 174 8.70 -15.59 -2.28
C THR A 174 8.25 -16.84 -1.52
N ASP A 175 9.20 -17.72 -1.19
CA ASP A 175 8.96 -18.94 -0.40
C ASP A 175 10.21 -19.32 0.40
N MET A 176 10.05 -20.17 1.41
CA MET A 176 11.17 -20.67 2.21
C MET A 176 12.08 -21.64 1.44
N ASN A 177 11.56 -22.30 0.39
CA ASN A 177 12.23 -23.34 -0.37
C ASN A 177 12.60 -22.89 -1.81
N GLY A 178 12.86 -21.60 -1.99
CA GLY A 178 13.23 -21.04 -3.30
C GLY A 178 14.74 -20.98 -3.55
N THR A 179 15.12 -20.45 -4.70
CA THR A 179 16.50 -20.08 -5.00
C THR A 179 16.96 -18.99 -4.02
N PRO A 180 18.11 -19.14 -3.34
CA PRO A 180 18.64 -18.09 -2.46
C PRO A 180 18.81 -16.75 -3.18
N CYS A 181 18.33 -15.66 -2.59
CA CYS A 181 18.29 -14.35 -3.24
C CYS A 181 19.66 -13.86 -3.74
N HIS A 182 20.75 -14.23 -3.07
CA HIS A 182 22.13 -13.90 -3.51
C HIS A 182 22.58 -14.65 -4.77
N LYS A 183 21.81 -15.66 -5.23
CA LYS A 183 22.03 -16.40 -6.49
C LYS A 183 21.02 -16.02 -7.57
N TRP A 184 20.13 -15.11 -7.26
CA TRP A 184 19.07 -14.69 -8.15
C TRP A 184 19.62 -13.89 -9.34
N ASN A 185 19.22 -14.26 -10.55
CA ASN A 185 19.49 -13.43 -11.73
C ASN A 185 18.48 -12.28 -11.77
N THR A 186 18.94 -11.07 -11.49
CA THR A 186 18.13 -9.87 -11.40
C THR A 186 18.13 -9.00 -12.66
N LYS A 187 18.59 -9.53 -13.79
CA LYS A 187 18.61 -8.83 -15.09
C LYS A 187 17.23 -8.90 -15.77
N GLY A 188 16.94 -7.89 -16.58
CA GLY A 188 15.72 -7.82 -17.40
C GLY A 188 14.48 -7.42 -16.62
N LYS A 189 13.31 -7.70 -17.19
CA LYS A 189 12.01 -7.33 -16.64
C LYS A 189 11.60 -8.31 -15.53
N ILE A 190 11.45 -7.80 -14.30
CA ILE A 190 11.12 -8.61 -13.13
C ILE A 190 9.78 -8.20 -12.54
N ALA A 191 8.92 -9.18 -12.26
CA ALA A 191 7.76 -9.05 -11.41
C ALA A 191 7.97 -9.88 -10.12
N LEU A 192 8.19 -9.20 -9.00
CA LEU A 192 8.41 -9.82 -7.69
C LEU A 192 7.12 -9.87 -6.90
N ILE A 193 6.72 -11.06 -6.47
CA ILE A 193 5.49 -11.29 -5.71
C ILE A 193 5.83 -11.52 -4.23
N ILE A 194 5.28 -10.66 -3.37
CA ILE A 194 5.36 -10.78 -1.91
C ILE A 194 3.99 -11.23 -1.39
N GLY A 195 3.99 -12.31 -0.62
CA GLY A 195 2.78 -12.87 -0.02
C GLY A 195 2.41 -12.25 1.33
N ASN A 196 1.29 -12.70 1.87
CA ASN A 196 0.82 -12.37 3.21
C ASN A 196 1.73 -12.97 4.29
N GLU A 197 1.87 -12.30 5.45
CA GLU A 197 2.75 -12.70 6.54
C GLU A 197 2.46 -14.10 7.10
N GLY A 198 1.17 -14.46 7.16
CA GLY A 198 0.76 -15.75 7.75
C GLY A 198 0.62 -16.90 6.75
N LYS A 199 0.20 -16.58 5.51
CA LYS A 199 -0.15 -17.58 4.49
C LYS A 199 0.82 -17.64 3.32
N GLY A 200 1.75 -16.67 3.23
CA GLY A 200 2.61 -16.52 2.08
C GLY A 200 1.84 -16.15 0.81
N ILE A 201 2.36 -16.53 -0.33
CA ILE A 201 1.72 -16.36 -1.65
C ILE A 201 0.60 -17.39 -1.80
N SER A 202 -0.54 -16.98 -2.34
CA SER A 202 -1.68 -17.86 -2.58
C SER A 202 -1.31 -19.03 -3.50
N SER A 203 -1.91 -20.20 -3.26
CA SER A 203 -1.55 -21.43 -3.96
C SER A 203 -1.72 -21.35 -5.48
N ASN A 204 -2.69 -20.56 -5.95
CA ASN A 204 -2.92 -20.33 -7.37
C ASN A 204 -1.79 -19.51 -7.99
N ILE A 205 -1.38 -18.42 -7.35
CA ILE A 205 -0.27 -17.58 -7.79
C ILE A 205 1.05 -18.35 -7.72
N LYS A 206 1.28 -19.12 -6.66
CA LYS A 206 2.49 -19.96 -6.50
C LYS A 206 2.70 -20.96 -7.65
N LYS A 207 1.62 -21.48 -8.24
CA LYS A 207 1.69 -22.39 -9.40
C LYS A 207 1.99 -21.69 -10.73
N GLN A 208 1.79 -20.38 -10.80
CA GLN A 208 1.92 -19.59 -12.03
C GLN A 208 3.26 -18.85 -12.11
N VAL A 209 3.94 -18.60 -11.00
CA VAL A 209 5.25 -17.94 -11.02
C VAL A 209 6.31 -18.83 -11.69
N ASP A 210 7.28 -18.18 -12.34
CA ASP A 210 8.34 -18.90 -13.06
C ASP A 210 9.38 -19.46 -12.10
N GLU A 211 9.68 -18.75 -11.00
CA GLU A 211 10.66 -19.18 -10.01
C GLU A 211 10.29 -18.71 -8.60
N MET A 212 10.72 -19.45 -7.59
CA MET A 212 10.59 -19.08 -6.19
C MET A 212 11.94 -18.63 -5.64
N ILE A 213 11.94 -17.49 -4.94
CA ILE A 213 13.12 -16.91 -4.29
C ILE A 213 12.99 -17.02 -2.78
N THR A 214 14.08 -17.34 -2.12
CA THR A 214 14.16 -17.38 -0.66
C THR A 214 15.20 -16.40 -0.11
N ILE A 215 14.91 -15.87 1.07
CA ILE A 215 15.89 -15.16 1.91
C ILE A 215 16.47 -16.19 2.86
N PRO A 216 17.75 -16.58 2.76
CA PRO A 216 18.36 -17.55 3.69
C PRO A 216 18.32 -17.03 5.13
N MET A 217 17.89 -17.89 6.06
CA MET A 217 17.80 -17.56 7.48
C MET A 217 18.47 -18.67 8.29
N ASN A 218 19.27 -18.29 9.29
CA ASN A 218 19.98 -19.22 10.18
C ASN A 218 19.44 -19.20 11.62
N GLY A 219 18.39 -18.42 11.89
CA GLY A 219 17.77 -18.30 13.21
C GLY A 219 16.65 -19.29 13.46
N HIS A 220 15.96 -19.12 14.59
CA HIS A 220 14.82 -19.97 14.99
C HIS A 220 13.49 -19.50 14.40
N VAL A 221 13.40 -18.28 13.91
CA VAL A 221 12.17 -17.76 13.28
C VAL A 221 11.99 -18.34 11.88
N GLN A 222 10.73 -18.64 11.54
CA GLN A 222 10.40 -19.28 10.27
C GLN A 222 10.09 -18.26 9.15
N SER A 223 9.88 -16.99 9.50
CA SER A 223 9.56 -15.96 8.51
C SER A 223 9.99 -14.57 9.00
N LEU A 224 10.17 -13.66 8.04
CA LEU A 224 10.33 -12.23 8.28
C LEU A 224 8.99 -11.52 8.13
N ASN A 225 8.88 -10.35 8.72
CA ASN A 225 7.80 -9.42 8.40
C ASN A 225 7.78 -9.14 6.90
N ALA A 226 6.59 -8.99 6.29
CA ALA A 226 6.45 -8.85 4.84
C ALA A 226 7.17 -7.60 4.30
N SER A 227 7.16 -6.48 5.03
CA SER A 227 7.87 -5.27 4.59
C SER A 227 9.38 -5.42 4.66
N VAL A 228 9.89 -6.18 5.64
CA VAL A 228 11.32 -6.49 5.76
C VAL A 228 11.77 -7.41 4.63
N ALA A 229 11.02 -8.50 4.36
CA ALA A 229 11.31 -9.41 3.26
C ALA A 229 11.29 -8.69 1.91
N ALA A 230 10.27 -7.86 1.67
CA ALA A 230 10.17 -7.04 0.47
C ALA A 230 11.36 -6.09 0.33
N ALA A 231 11.78 -5.43 1.42
CA ALA A 231 12.91 -4.50 1.40
C ALA A 231 14.23 -5.20 1.03
N ILE A 232 14.49 -6.37 1.62
CA ILE A 232 15.69 -7.16 1.31
C ILE A 232 15.72 -7.53 -0.17
N LEU A 233 14.61 -8.05 -0.72
CA LEU A 233 14.56 -8.51 -2.10
C LEU A 233 14.58 -7.36 -3.11
N MET A 234 13.88 -6.25 -2.84
CA MET A 234 13.98 -5.04 -3.68
C MET A 234 15.40 -4.49 -3.70
N TYR A 235 16.05 -4.45 -2.55
CA TYR A 235 17.42 -3.97 -2.45
C TYR A 235 18.42 -4.93 -3.12
N GLU A 236 18.19 -6.24 -3.07
CA GLU A 236 18.99 -7.24 -3.79
C GLU A 236 18.93 -7.00 -5.31
N VAL A 237 17.73 -6.74 -5.85
CA VAL A 237 17.59 -6.36 -7.28
C VAL A 237 18.30 -5.05 -7.56
N PHE A 238 18.09 -4.02 -6.73
CA PHE A 238 18.68 -2.70 -6.90
C PHE A 238 20.21 -2.74 -6.89
N ARG A 239 20.84 -3.34 -5.86
CA ARG A 239 22.29 -3.40 -5.73
C ARG A 239 23.00 -4.17 -6.87
N ASN A 240 22.33 -5.16 -7.46
CA ASN A 240 22.86 -5.94 -8.58
C ASN A 240 22.74 -5.19 -9.93
N ARG A 241 22.08 -4.04 -9.94
CA ARG A 241 21.89 -3.18 -11.11
C ARG A 241 22.67 -1.87 -11.01
N LEU A 242 23.38 -1.65 -9.88
CA LEU A 242 24.34 -0.56 -9.71
C LEU A 242 25.62 -0.87 -10.49
#